data_bb26cf01849ba8fb355b2a0563fb5dc0
#
_entry.id   bb26cf01849ba8fb355b2a0563fb5dc0
#
_cell.length_a   1.000
_cell.length_b   1.000
_cell.length_c   1.000
_cell.angle_alpha   90.00
_cell.angle_beta   90.00
_cell.angle_gamma   90.00
#
_symmetry.space_group_name_H-M   'P 1'
#
loop_
_entity.id
_entity.type
_entity.pdbx_description
1 polymer ?
#
loop_
_entity_poly.entity_id
_entity_poly.type
_entity_poly.pdbx_seq_one_letter_code
_entity_poly.pdbx_strand_id
1 'polypeptide(L)'
;MKKFTAAVIQMDSGNDVDQNLKELERFIEEAAEKNAKLIAMPENVNYVGDESAKYAEDVPGGKTFCFLSELAVKYGVWLHCGSIYEKNPADSRPYNCTMVIGPDGELKGAALKSH
;
A
#
# COMPACT_ATOMS: atom_id res chain seq x y z
N MET A 1 -23.24 -15.92 -8.79
CA MET A 1 -21.96 -15.30 -8.40
C MET A 1 -21.99 -13.83 -8.71
N LYS A 2 -21.70 -13.01 -7.71
CA LYS A 2 -21.63 -11.57 -7.93
C LYS A 2 -20.32 -11.22 -8.63
N LYS A 3 -20.41 -10.42 -9.66
CA LYS A 3 -19.25 -9.87 -10.34
C LYS A 3 -18.83 -8.58 -9.65
N PHE A 4 -17.53 -8.36 -9.54
CA PHE A 4 -17.00 -7.10 -9.07
C PHE A 4 -15.87 -6.64 -9.97
N THR A 5 -15.62 -5.35 -9.98
CA THR A 5 -14.54 -4.75 -10.78
C THR A 5 -13.29 -4.68 -9.95
N ALA A 6 -12.22 -5.21 -10.49
CA ALA A 6 -10.88 -5.07 -9.90
C ALA A 6 -10.04 -4.15 -10.78
N ALA A 7 -9.15 -3.38 -10.18
CA ALA A 7 -8.23 -2.51 -10.88
C ALA A 7 -6.80 -2.82 -10.45
N VAL A 8 -5.88 -2.67 -11.40
CA VAL A 8 -4.44 -2.80 -11.12
C VAL A 8 -3.80 -1.46 -11.43
N ILE A 9 -3.11 -0.91 -10.44
CA ILE A 9 -2.39 0.35 -10.58
C ILE A 9 -0.96 0.06 -11.01
N GLN A 10 -0.51 0.77 -12.03
CA GLN A 10 0.91 0.77 -12.44
C GLN A 10 1.45 2.17 -12.20
N MET A 11 2.56 2.25 -11.48
CA MET A 11 3.21 3.54 -11.23
C MET A 11 4.71 3.33 -11.03
N ASP A 12 5.47 4.37 -11.32
CA ASP A 12 6.90 4.41 -11.06
C ASP A 12 7.16 5.19 -9.78
N SER A 13 7.27 4.48 -8.66
CA SER A 13 7.59 5.11 -7.39
C SER A 13 9.04 5.56 -7.39
N GLY A 14 9.28 6.72 -6.79
CA GLY A 14 10.62 7.28 -6.62
C GLY A 14 11.01 7.32 -5.15
N ASN A 15 11.98 8.17 -4.84
CA ASN A 15 12.50 8.31 -3.49
C ASN A 15 11.77 9.36 -2.63
N ASP A 16 10.72 9.97 -3.16
CA ASP A 16 9.90 10.95 -2.43
C ASP A 16 8.59 10.29 -2.01
N VAL A 17 8.50 9.91 -0.74
CA VAL A 17 7.34 9.20 -0.19
C VAL A 17 6.05 10.01 -0.36
N ASP A 18 6.08 11.30 -0.04
CA ASP A 18 4.88 12.12 -0.12
C ASP A 18 4.36 12.24 -1.55
N GLN A 19 5.25 12.37 -2.52
CA GLN A 19 4.86 12.43 -3.93
C GLN A 19 4.26 11.09 -4.37
N ASN A 20 4.87 9.98 -3.95
CA ASN A 20 4.36 8.64 -4.28
C ASN A 20 2.96 8.43 -3.70
N LEU A 21 2.72 8.87 -2.47
CA LEU A 21 1.41 8.75 -1.83
C LEU A 21 0.35 9.60 -2.52
N LYS A 22 0.71 10.81 -2.99
CA LYS A 22 -0.22 11.65 -3.75
C LYS A 22 -0.62 11.00 -5.06
N GLU A 23 0.33 10.42 -5.77
CA GLU A 23 0.04 9.72 -7.02
C GLU A 23 -0.84 8.50 -6.77
N LEU A 24 -0.56 7.78 -5.69
CA LEU A 24 -1.32 6.61 -5.30
C LEU A 24 -2.77 6.98 -5.00
N GLU A 25 -2.98 8.07 -4.25
CA GLU A 25 -4.34 8.57 -3.96
C GLU A 25 -5.10 8.87 -5.24
N ARG A 26 -4.46 9.53 -6.19
CA ARG A 26 -5.10 9.86 -7.48
C ARG A 26 -5.52 8.60 -8.24
N PHE A 27 -4.66 7.60 -8.30
CA PHE A 27 -4.97 6.35 -8.98
C PHE A 27 -6.09 5.57 -8.27
N ILE A 28 -6.08 5.55 -6.94
CA ILE A 28 -7.14 4.90 -6.16
C ILE A 28 -8.48 5.60 -6.39
N GLU A 29 -8.49 6.93 -6.38
CA GLU A 29 -9.69 7.71 -6.67
C GLU A 29 -10.24 7.40 -8.05
N GLU A 30 -9.39 7.40 -9.08
CA GLU A 30 -9.81 7.08 -10.45
C GLU A 30 -10.39 5.67 -10.54
N ALA A 31 -9.76 4.69 -9.90
CA ALA A 31 -10.26 3.31 -9.90
C ALA A 31 -11.62 3.21 -9.20
N ALA A 32 -11.77 3.90 -8.08
CA ALA A 32 -13.04 3.91 -7.34
C ALA A 32 -14.16 4.57 -8.16
N GLU A 33 -13.86 5.63 -8.91
CA GLU A 33 -14.82 6.27 -9.80
C GLU A 33 -15.30 5.32 -10.90
N LYS A 34 -14.49 4.36 -11.28
CA LYS A 34 -14.84 3.32 -12.25
C LYS A 34 -15.47 2.08 -11.58
N ASN A 35 -15.90 2.24 -10.33
CA ASN A 35 -16.58 1.22 -9.54
C ASN A 35 -15.70 0.01 -9.18
N ALA A 36 -14.39 0.18 -9.13
CA ALA A 36 -13.52 -0.89 -8.64
C ALA A 36 -13.78 -1.15 -7.16
N LYS A 37 -13.83 -2.42 -6.78
CA LYS A 37 -14.00 -2.85 -5.39
C LYS A 37 -12.72 -3.42 -4.79
N LEU A 38 -11.81 -3.85 -5.63
CA LEU A 38 -10.48 -4.33 -5.25
C LEU A 38 -9.47 -3.59 -6.11
N ILE A 39 -8.48 -2.98 -5.46
CA ILE A 39 -7.43 -2.23 -6.14
C ILE A 39 -6.09 -2.80 -5.73
N ALA A 40 -5.34 -3.31 -6.70
CA ALA A 40 -4.02 -3.87 -6.48
C ALA A 40 -2.95 -2.85 -6.88
N MET A 41 -1.90 -2.79 -6.09
CA MET A 41 -0.80 -1.84 -6.24
C MET A 41 0.52 -2.58 -6.40
N PRO A 42 1.53 -1.96 -7.05
CA PRO A 42 2.81 -2.61 -7.29
C PRO A 42 3.66 -2.73 -6.03
N GLU A 43 4.80 -3.43 -6.17
CA GLU A 43 5.79 -3.53 -5.10
C GLU A 43 6.43 -2.17 -4.82
N ASN A 44 6.90 -1.99 -3.58
CA ASN A 44 7.59 -0.78 -3.12
C ASN A 44 6.82 0.48 -3.50
N VAL A 45 5.52 0.46 -3.21
CA VAL A 45 4.59 1.49 -3.70
C VAL A 45 4.88 2.86 -3.10
N ASN A 46 5.42 2.93 -1.89
CA ASN A 46 5.66 4.19 -1.19
C ASN A 46 7.08 4.72 -1.32
N TYR A 47 8.05 3.86 -1.61
CA TYR A 47 9.44 4.30 -1.67
C TYR A 47 10.29 3.35 -2.52
N VAL A 48 11.08 3.93 -3.41
CA VAL A 48 12.13 3.25 -4.16
C VAL A 48 13.40 4.12 -4.07
N GLY A 49 14.48 3.55 -3.55
CA GLY A 49 15.74 4.26 -3.42
C GLY A 49 16.73 3.50 -2.54
N ASP A 50 17.80 4.15 -2.16
CA ASP A 50 18.93 3.53 -1.46
C ASP A 50 18.81 3.53 0.06
N GLU A 51 17.76 4.15 0.60
CA GLU A 51 17.62 4.35 2.05
C GLU A 51 16.42 3.60 2.63
N SER A 52 16.28 2.31 2.25
CA SER A 52 15.12 1.51 2.67
C SER A 52 14.97 1.43 4.19
N ALA A 53 16.08 1.35 4.94
CA ALA A 53 16.01 1.30 6.40
C ALA A 53 15.48 2.60 7.00
N LYS A 54 15.83 3.75 6.41
CA LYS A 54 15.35 5.06 6.86
C LYS A 54 13.85 5.22 6.68
N TYR A 55 13.33 4.68 5.58
CA TYR A 55 11.91 4.83 5.21
C TYR A 55 11.06 3.61 5.57
N ALA A 56 11.63 2.64 6.27
CA ALA A 56 10.86 1.49 6.77
C ALA A 56 9.83 1.97 7.80
N GLU A 57 8.66 1.36 7.77
CA GLU A 57 7.52 1.78 8.58
C GLU A 57 7.00 0.63 9.44
N ASP A 58 6.24 0.97 10.46
CA ASP A 58 5.49 -0.03 11.22
C ASP A 58 4.25 -0.48 10.44
N VAL A 59 3.91 -1.76 10.56
CA VAL A 59 2.69 -2.32 9.96
C VAL A 59 1.98 -3.16 11.03
N PRO A 60 0.75 -2.82 11.38
CA PRO A 60 0.02 -1.59 11.05
C PRO A 60 0.52 -0.40 11.87
N GLY A 61 0.13 0.81 11.49
CA GLY A 61 0.34 2.01 12.28
C GLY A 61 1.29 3.03 11.68
N GLY A 62 2.07 2.66 10.69
CA GLY A 62 2.96 3.61 10.02
C GLY A 62 2.23 4.53 9.05
N LYS A 63 2.96 5.49 8.51
CA LYS A 63 2.42 6.54 7.64
C LYS A 63 1.66 5.99 6.43
N THR A 64 2.28 5.05 5.71
CA THR A 64 1.68 4.49 4.49
C THR A 64 0.45 3.67 4.81
N PHE A 65 0.51 2.82 5.84
CA PHE A 65 -0.65 2.05 6.25
C PHE A 65 -1.83 2.96 6.61
N CYS A 66 -1.58 3.99 7.44
CA CYS A 66 -2.65 4.91 7.85
C CYS A 66 -3.24 5.66 6.65
N PHE A 67 -2.41 6.08 5.72
CA PHE A 67 -2.85 6.76 4.51
C PHE A 67 -3.76 5.86 3.66
N LEU A 68 -3.33 4.63 3.43
CA LEU A 68 -4.11 3.66 2.64
C LEU A 68 -5.38 3.23 3.36
N SER A 69 -5.31 3.06 4.67
CA SER A 69 -6.48 2.72 5.50
C SER A 69 -7.58 3.77 5.36
N GLU A 70 -7.22 5.05 5.41
CA GLU A 70 -8.18 6.13 5.22
C GLU A 70 -8.81 6.11 3.84
N LEU A 71 -8.03 5.82 2.80
CA LEU A 71 -8.55 5.73 1.43
C LEU A 71 -9.47 4.52 1.26
N ALA A 72 -9.13 3.39 1.88
CA ALA A 72 -9.97 2.20 1.83
C ALA A 72 -11.37 2.49 2.41
N VAL A 73 -11.42 3.19 3.54
CA VAL A 73 -12.68 3.59 4.17
C VAL A 73 -13.42 4.62 3.31
N LYS A 74 -12.71 5.64 2.83
CA LYS A 74 -13.29 6.73 2.06
C LYS A 74 -14.02 6.22 0.81
N TYR A 75 -13.40 5.28 0.11
CA TYR A 75 -13.94 4.77 -1.14
C TYR A 75 -14.64 3.42 -1.02
N GLY A 76 -14.64 2.83 0.18
CA GLY A 76 -15.28 1.54 0.43
C GLY A 76 -14.69 0.40 -0.39
N VAL A 77 -13.37 0.35 -0.51
CA VAL A 77 -12.65 -0.58 -1.39
C VAL A 77 -11.65 -1.43 -0.62
N TRP A 78 -11.35 -2.60 -1.18
CA TRP A 78 -10.24 -3.45 -0.74
C TRP A 78 -8.97 -2.97 -1.43
N LEU A 79 -7.89 -2.83 -0.66
CA LEU A 79 -6.59 -2.46 -1.21
C LEU A 79 -5.60 -3.59 -1.00
N HIS A 80 -4.99 -4.05 -2.09
CA HIS A 80 -3.88 -4.98 -2.05
C HIS A 80 -2.60 -4.21 -2.35
N CYS A 81 -1.85 -3.91 -1.30
CA CYS A 81 -0.57 -3.22 -1.44
C CYS A 81 0.51 -4.25 -1.75
N GLY A 82 1.15 -4.10 -2.88
CA GLY A 82 2.15 -5.07 -3.35
C GLY A 82 3.31 -5.24 -2.42
N SER A 83 3.90 -4.15 -1.94
CA SER A 83 4.81 -4.18 -0.80
C SER A 83 5.19 -2.79 -0.33
N ILE A 84 5.58 -2.72 0.93
CA ILE A 84 6.31 -1.58 1.51
C ILE A 84 7.43 -2.14 2.38
N TYR A 85 8.41 -1.30 2.72
CA TYR A 85 9.44 -1.68 3.68
C TYR A 85 8.88 -1.57 5.09
N GLU A 86 8.96 -2.68 5.84
CA GLU A 86 8.54 -2.71 7.24
C GLU A 86 9.77 -2.79 8.15
N LYS A 87 9.72 -2.06 9.27
CA LYS A 87 10.80 -2.08 10.25
C LYS A 87 11.05 -3.49 10.78
N ASN A 88 12.32 -3.86 10.83
CA ASN A 88 12.76 -5.14 11.37
C ASN A 88 13.56 -4.87 12.65
N PRO A 89 13.01 -5.18 13.84
CA PRO A 89 13.69 -4.87 15.09
C PRO A 89 14.97 -5.67 15.31
N ALA A 90 15.17 -6.76 14.57
CA ALA A 90 16.33 -7.65 14.74
C ALA A 90 17.46 -7.35 13.75
N ASP A 91 17.24 -6.52 12.74
CA ASP A 91 18.22 -6.29 11.67
C ASP A 91 18.00 -4.88 11.10
N SER A 92 19.08 -4.26 10.61
CA SER A 92 18.99 -2.97 9.91
C SER A 92 18.32 -3.09 8.55
N ARG A 93 18.24 -4.29 7.99
CA ARG A 93 17.55 -4.52 6.71
C ARG A 93 16.07 -4.73 6.97
N PRO A 94 15.21 -3.89 6.36
CA PRO A 94 13.77 -4.03 6.58
C PRO A 94 13.19 -5.28 5.90
N TYR A 95 12.01 -5.69 6.35
CA TYR A 95 11.21 -6.67 5.63
C TYR A 95 10.53 -5.99 4.45
N ASN A 96 10.22 -6.78 3.42
CA ASN A 96 9.20 -6.39 2.44
C ASN A 96 7.87 -6.92 2.97
N CYS A 97 6.90 -6.04 3.12
CA CYS A 97 5.58 -6.40 3.65
C CYS A 97 4.51 -6.17 2.60
N THR A 98 3.81 -7.24 2.22
CA THR A 98 2.60 -7.14 1.42
C THR A 98 1.42 -7.01 2.37
N MET A 99 0.49 -6.08 2.08
CA MET A 99 -0.66 -5.82 2.94
C MET A 99 -1.96 -5.94 2.17
N VAL A 100 -3.00 -6.43 2.86
CA VAL A 100 -4.37 -6.35 2.36
C VAL A 100 -5.18 -5.56 3.39
N ILE A 101 -5.80 -4.47 2.94
CA ILE A 101 -6.60 -3.59 3.78
C ILE A 101 -8.05 -3.65 3.30
N GLY A 102 -8.98 -3.88 4.21
CA GLY A 102 -10.39 -3.96 3.89
C GLY A 102 -11.07 -2.59 3.86
N PRO A 103 -12.33 -2.54 3.37
CA PRO A 103 -13.07 -1.28 3.31
C PRO A 103 -13.42 -0.69 4.69
N ASP A 104 -13.22 -1.43 5.76
CA ASP A 104 -13.31 -0.92 7.12
C ASP A 104 -12.00 -0.28 7.61
N GLY A 105 -10.97 -0.27 6.77
CA GLY A 105 -9.66 0.30 7.09
C GLY A 105 -8.74 -0.62 7.88
N GLU A 106 -9.18 -1.83 8.19
CA GLU A 106 -8.39 -2.76 8.99
C GLU A 106 -7.46 -3.61 8.13
N LEU A 107 -6.32 -3.96 8.71
CA LEU A 107 -5.38 -4.90 8.08
C LEU A 107 -6.00 -6.30 8.11
N LYS A 108 -6.29 -6.86 6.93
CA LYS A 108 -6.92 -8.17 6.80
C LYS A 108 -5.91 -9.29 6.57
N GLY A 109 -4.71 -8.94 6.13
CA GLY A 109 -3.65 -9.90 5.93
C GLY A 109 -2.34 -9.20 5.64
N ALA A 110 -1.25 -9.86 6.00
CA ALA A 110 0.08 -9.37 5.73
C ALA A 110 1.02 -10.54 5.51
N ALA A 111 1.97 -10.39 4.59
CA ALA A 111 3.00 -11.36 4.34
C ALA A 111 4.35 -10.66 4.34
N LEU A 112 5.29 -11.20 5.11
CA LEU A 112 6.63 -10.65 5.22
C LEU A 112 7.61 -11.47 4.39
N LYS A 113 8.51 -10.77 3.71
CA LYS A 113 9.60 -11.38 2.97
C LYS A 113 10.90 -10.74 3.42
N SER A 114 11.82 -11.54 3.93
CA SER A 114 13.14 -11.05 4.30
C SER A 114 14.06 -11.01 3.09
N HIS A 115 15.06 -10.14 3.15
CA HIS A 115 16.10 -10.05 2.15
C HIS A 115 17.30 -10.90 2.50
#